data_272102092b6793181690315ab04d48bb
#
_entry.id   272102092b6793181690315ab04d48bb
#
_cell.length_a   1.000
_cell.length_b   1.000
_cell.length_c   1.000
_cell.angle_alpha   90.00
_cell.angle_beta   90.00
_cell.angle_gamma   90.00
#
_symmetry.space_group_name_H-M   'P 1'
#
loop_
_entity.id
_entity.type
_entity.pdbx_description
1 polymer ?
#
loop_
_entity_poly.entity_id
_entity_poly.type
_entity_poly.pdbx_seq_one_letter_code
_entity_poly.pdbx_strand_id
1 'polypeptide(L)'
;MNLSDQVAALEKDWAENPRWKHVKRPYTAEEVVKLRGSLQPECTLARKGAEKLWNYLFTEDYINCLGALTGGQAVQQVKAGVKAIYLSGWQVAADNNSAGTMYPDQSLYPVDSVPKVITRINNAFRRADQIEWMNTNGTPKVDFFAPIIADAEAGFGGNLNAFELMKRMISAGAAGVHFEDQLASVKKCGHLGGKVLVPTQEAVQKLIAARLAADVSGTPTILIARTDADAADLVTSDVDENDKPFLTGERTSEGFFRSKAGLDQAIARGLAYAPYSDLVWCETSKPDLEQAKTFAEAIKKDHPEIMLAYNCSPCLLYTSDAADDRCC
;
A
#
# COMPACT_ATOMS: atom_id res chain seq x y z
N MET A 1 28.86 13.38 -3.89
CA MET A 1 27.96 14.58 -3.85
C MET A 1 27.90 15.03 -2.41
N ASN A 2 28.17 16.30 -2.11
CA ASN A 2 28.09 16.82 -0.74
C ASN A 2 26.60 16.99 -0.33
N LEU A 3 26.34 17.32 0.94
CA LEU A 3 24.97 17.46 1.45
C LEU A 3 24.16 18.52 0.69
N SER A 4 24.76 19.68 0.43
CA SER A 4 24.11 20.80 -0.26
C SER A 4 23.69 20.43 -1.69
N ASP A 5 24.55 19.71 -2.42
CA ASP A 5 24.23 19.27 -3.80
C ASP A 5 23.08 18.26 -3.81
N GLN A 6 23.02 17.37 -2.81
CA GLN A 6 21.91 16.41 -2.69
C GLN A 6 20.60 17.08 -2.35
N VAL A 7 20.62 18.08 -1.46
CA VAL A 7 19.44 18.88 -1.10
C VAL A 7 18.92 19.61 -2.33
N ALA A 8 19.78 20.35 -3.03
CA ALA A 8 19.39 21.09 -4.23
C ALA A 8 18.81 20.17 -5.34
N ALA A 9 19.41 18.98 -5.52
CA ALA A 9 18.90 18.00 -6.49
C ALA A 9 17.50 17.49 -6.11
N LEU A 10 17.26 17.24 -4.83
CA LEU A 10 15.97 16.76 -4.33
C LEU A 10 14.89 17.85 -4.40
N GLU A 11 15.22 19.08 -4.01
CA GLU A 11 14.32 20.24 -4.16
C GLU A 11 13.92 20.47 -5.61
N LYS A 12 14.88 20.37 -6.53
CA LYS A 12 14.63 20.48 -7.96
C LYS A 12 13.69 19.38 -8.46
N ASP A 13 13.93 18.11 -8.09
CA ASP A 13 13.04 17.01 -8.46
C ASP A 13 11.61 17.23 -7.94
N TRP A 14 11.45 17.62 -6.68
CA TRP A 14 10.12 17.88 -6.12
C TRP A 14 9.39 19.05 -6.78
N ALA A 15 10.12 20.09 -7.22
CA ALA A 15 9.54 21.26 -7.86
C ALA A 15 9.20 21.07 -9.34
N GLU A 16 10.06 20.34 -10.08
CA GLU A 16 9.97 20.25 -11.54
C GLU A 16 9.32 18.95 -12.03
N ASN A 17 9.37 17.87 -11.24
CA ASN A 17 8.82 16.58 -11.64
C ASN A 17 7.28 16.56 -11.50
N PRO A 18 6.52 16.40 -12.57
CA PRO A 18 5.06 16.40 -12.55
C PRO A 18 4.45 15.39 -11.59
N ARG A 19 5.15 14.30 -11.32
CA ARG A 19 4.72 13.27 -10.37
C ARG A 19 4.44 13.81 -8.98
N TRP A 20 5.21 14.80 -8.53
CA TRP A 20 5.14 15.31 -7.16
C TRP A 20 4.19 16.50 -6.99
N LYS A 21 3.56 16.95 -8.05
CA LYS A 21 2.76 18.20 -8.08
C LYS A 21 1.66 18.22 -6.99
N HIS A 22 1.03 17.08 -6.69
CA HIS A 22 -0.04 16.99 -5.69
C HIS A 22 0.43 16.48 -4.33
N VAL A 23 1.65 15.94 -4.24
CA VAL A 23 2.15 15.31 -3.02
C VAL A 23 2.62 16.34 -2.01
N LYS A 24 1.96 16.39 -0.85
CA LYS A 24 2.37 17.23 0.28
C LYS A 24 3.42 16.53 1.14
N ARG A 25 4.46 17.28 1.48
CA ARG A 25 5.53 16.88 2.40
C ARG A 25 5.66 17.91 3.50
N PRO A 26 5.32 17.59 4.77
CA PRO A 26 5.49 18.50 5.90
C PRO A 26 6.93 18.50 6.45
N TYR A 27 7.90 18.10 5.65
CA TYR A 27 9.34 18.06 5.93
C TYR A 27 10.13 18.60 4.74
N THR A 28 11.37 18.95 4.95
CA THR A 28 12.25 19.56 3.97
C THR A 28 13.16 18.53 3.28
N ALA A 29 13.69 18.88 2.12
CA ALA A 29 14.70 18.07 1.44
C ALA A 29 15.98 17.93 2.29
N GLU A 30 16.34 18.96 3.06
CA GLU A 30 17.49 18.91 3.97
C GLU A 30 17.31 17.85 5.07
N GLU A 31 16.12 17.78 5.68
CA GLU A 31 15.80 16.75 6.68
C GLU A 31 15.88 15.34 6.07
N VAL A 32 15.36 15.15 4.86
CA VAL A 32 15.48 13.87 4.15
C VAL A 32 16.94 13.48 3.93
N VAL A 33 17.75 14.39 3.39
CA VAL A 33 19.15 14.10 3.07
C VAL A 33 19.97 13.83 4.35
N LYS A 34 19.69 14.52 5.45
CA LYS A 34 20.32 14.25 6.75
C LYS A 34 20.01 12.83 7.27
N LEU A 35 18.82 12.30 7.00
CA LEU A 35 18.43 10.95 7.40
C LEU A 35 19.05 9.85 6.53
N ARG A 36 19.55 10.16 5.33
CA ARG A 36 20.16 9.18 4.40
C ARG A 36 21.50 8.61 4.90
N GLY A 37 22.22 9.37 5.71
CA GLY A 37 23.60 9.04 6.08
C GLY A 37 24.58 9.32 4.94
N SER A 38 25.82 8.81 5.06
CA SER A 38 26.91 9.07 4.10
C SER A 38 26.89 8.16 2.88
N LEU A 39 26.21 7.02 2.95
CA LEU A 39 26.05 6.05 1.87
C LEU A 39 24.58 5.69 1.74
N GLN A 40 24.04 5.88 0.53
CA GLN A 40 22.69 5.46 0.19
C GLN A 40 22.73 4.21 -0.70
N PRO A 41 22.31 3.03 -0.21
CA PRO A 41 22.18 1.85 -1.03
C PRO A 41 21.12 2.04 -2.12
N GLU A 42 21.40 1.59 -3.34
CA GLU A 42 20.43 1.62 -4.43
C GLU A 42 19.43 0.45 -4.33
N CYS A 43 18.16 0.77 -4.30
CA CYS A 43 17.06 -0.20 -4.36
C CYS A 43 16.58 -0.35 -5.80
N THR A 44 17.44 -0.86 -6.70
CA THR A 44 17.22 -0.89 -8.16
C THR A 44 15.89 -1.55 -8.55
N LEU A 45 15.55 -2.70 -7.96
CA LEU A 45 14.29 -3.40 -8.30
C LEU A 45 13.06 -2.59 -7.89
N ALA A 46 13.08 -2.02 -6.69
CA ALA A 46 11.99 -1.16 -6.21
C ALA A 46 11.84 0.09 -7.07
N ARG A 47 12.95 0.77 -7.39
CA ARG A 47 12.94 1.98 -8.22
C ARG A 47 12.40 1.70 -9.62
N LYS A 48 12.97 0.72 -10.33
CA LYS A 48 12.50 0.37 -11.67
C LYS A 48 11.07 -0.17 -11.69
N GLY A 49 10.69 -0.93 -10.67
CA GLY A 49 9.31 -1.38 -10.49
C GLY A 49 8.35 -0.22 -10.28
N ALA A 50 8.70 0.76 -9.43
CA ALA A 50 7.89 1.94 -9.19
C ALA A 50 7.76 2.83 -10.43
N GLU A 51 8.85 3.06 -11.16
CA GLU A 51 8.85 3.78 -12.44
C GLU A 51 7.95 3.09 -13.48
N LYS A 52 8.04 1.76 -13.60
CA LYS A 52 7.21 0.96 -14.49
C LYS A 52 5.73 1.02 -14.08
N LEU A 53 5.43 0.85 -12.80
CA LEU A 53 4.06 0.93 -12.29
C LEU A 53 3.45 2.31 -12.53
N TRP A 54 4.23 3.37 -12.28
CA TRP A 54 3.79 4.74 -12.56
C TRP A 54 3.47 4.93 -14.04
N ASN A 55 4.32 4.42 -14.94
CA ASN A 55 4.04 4.49 -16.38
C ASN A 55 2.74 3.75 -16.74
N TYR A 56 2.51 2.57 -16.19
CA TYR A 56 1.29 1.79 -16.45
C TYR A 56 0.01 2.53 -16.03
N LEU A 57 0.04 3.32 -14.94
CA LEU A 57 -1.11 4.13 -14.50
C LEU A 57 -1.58 5.15 -15.56
N PHE A 58 -0.74 5.48 -16.55
CA PHE A 58 -1.06 6.44 -17.61
C PHE A 58 -1.15 5.84 -19.01
N THR A 59 -0.67 4.62 -19.19
CA THR A 59 -0.60 3.97 -20.51
C THR A 59 -1.53 2.79 -20.67
N GLU A 60 -2.01 2.22 -19.58
CA GLU A 60 -2.93 1.08 -19.59
C GLU A 60 -4.34 1.56 -19.16
N ASP A 61 -5.38 0.99 -19.74
CA ASP A 61 -6.77 1.30 -19.35
C ASP A 61 -7.03 0.90 -17.88
N TYR A 62 -6.43 -0.21 -17.47
CA TYR A 62 -6.38 -0.67 -16.08
C TYR A 62 -5.18 -1.59 -15.87
N ILE A 63 -4.70 -1.68 -14.65
CA ILE A 63 -3.61 -2.59 -14.28
C ILE A 63 -4.20 -3.77 -13.53
N ASN A 64 -4.28 -4.93 -14.21
CA ASN A 64 -4.63 -6.16 -13.50
C ASN A 64 -3.45 -6.60 -12.63
N CYS A 65 -3.75 -6.80 -11.35
CA CYS A 65 -2.79 -7.13 -10.32
C CYS A 65 -3.32 -8.36 -9.57
N LEU A 66 -2.65 -9.50 -9.71
CA LEU A 66 -3.07 -10.75 -9.11
C LEU A 66 -2.18 -11.15 -7.95
N GLY A 67 -2.81 -11.79 -6.94
CA GLY A 67 -2.13 -12.32 -5.78
C GLY A 67 -1.14 -13.43 -6.12
N ALA A 68 0.07 -13.36 -5.57
CA ALA A 68 1.07 -14.43 -5.63
C ALA A 68 1.83 -14.55 -4.33
N LEU A 69 1.96 -15.76 -3.80
CA LEU A 69 2.72 -16.05 -2.58
C LEU A 69 4.08 -16.67 -2.84
N THR A 70 4.30 -17.18 -4.04
CA THR A 70 5.55 -17.84 -4.41
C THR A 70 6.12 -17.27 -5.71
N GLY A 71 7.44 -17.36 -5.85
CA GLY A 71 8.10 -16.94 -7.09
C GLY A 71 7.62 -17.73 -8.31
N GLY A 72 7.27 -19.02 -8.15
CA GLY A 72 6.72 -19.83 -9.22
C GLY A 72 5.37 -19.32 -9.73
N GLN A 73 4.46 -18.96 -8.82
CA GLN A 73 3.17 -18.35 -9.18
C GLN A 73 3.40 -17.03 -9.91
N ALA A 74 4.22 -16.13 -9.37
CA ALA A 74 4.50 -14.84 -9.97
C ALA A 74 5.11 -14.96 -11.38
N VAL A 75 6.07 -15.86 -11.58
CA VAL A 75 6.66 -16.12 -12.91
C VAL A 75 5.61 -16.61 -13.92
N GLN A 76 4.68 -17.48 -13.50
CA GLN A 76 3.61 -17.95 -14.39
C GLN A 76 2.59 -16.84 -14.71
N GLN A 77 2.25 -16.01 -13.74
CA GLN A 77 1.37 -14.85 -13.94
C GLN A 77 1.97 -13.87 -14.96
N VAL A 78 3.27 -13.55 -14.84
CA VAL A 78 3.96 -12.69 -15.81
C VAL A 78 3.96 -13.30 -17.21
N LYS A 79 4.23 -14.60 -17.35
CA LYS A 79 4.14 -15.32 -18.62
C LYS A 79 2.71 -15.30 -19.22
N ALA A 80 1.70 -15.27 -18.39
CA ALA A 80 0.31 -15.13 -18.79
C ALA A 80 -0.11 -13.68 -19.12
N GLY A 81 0.78 -12.71 -18.99
CA GLY A 81 0.54 -11.31 -19.34
C GLY A 81 -0.01 -10.44 -18.21
N VAL A 82 0.03 -10.92 -16.96
CA VAL A 82 -0.33 -10.09 -15.79
C VAL A 82 0.67 -8.97 -15.63
N LYS A 83 0.19 -7.74 -15.48
CA LYS A 83 1.02 -6.52 -15.50
C LYS A 83 1.73 -6.24 -14.18
N ALA A 84 1.10 -6.61 -13.05
CA ALA A 84 1.64 -6.38 -11.72
C ALA A 84 1.29 -7.54 -10.78
N ILE A 85 2.11 -7.74 -9.76
CA ILE A 85 1.90 -8.75 -8.73
C ILE A 85 1.38 -8.07 -7.47
N TYR A 86 0.28 -8.58 -6.92
CA TYR A 86 -0.19 -8.20 -5.61
C TYR A 86 0.30 -9.16 -4.53
N LEU A 87 0.85 -8.63 -3.46
CA LEU A 87 1.26 -9.41 -2.31
C LEU A 87 0.36 -9.06 -1.13
N SER A 88 -0.67 -9.86 -0.95
CA SER A 88 -1.70 -9.70 0.07
C SER A 88 -1.20 -10.13 1.44
N GLY A 89 -1.39 -9.30 2.45
CA GLY A 89 -1.13 -9.63 3.85
C GLY A 89 -1.99 -10.79 4.34
N TRP A 90 -3.27 -10.83 3.92
CA TRP A 90 -4.16 -11.95 4.18
C TRP A 90 -3.58 -13.30 3.72
N GLN A 91 -3.11 -13.38 2.48
CA GLN A 91 -2.51 -14.62 1.96
C GLN A 91 -1.19 -14.95 2.67
N VAL A 92 -0.39 -13.93 2.99
CA VAL A 92 0.86 -14.12 3.75
C VAL A 92 0.57 -14.61 5.16
N ALA A 93 -0.44 -14.09 5.83
CA ALA A 93 -0.87 -14.57 7.14
C ALA A 93 -1.22 -16.07 7.12
N ALA A 94 -2.01 -16.48 6.12
CA ALA A 94 -2.46 -17.86 5.99
C ALA A 94 -1.31 -18.82 5.62
N ASP A 95 -0.53 -18.52 4.58
CA ASP A 95 0.28 -19.55 3.92
C ASP A 95 1.78 -19.27 3.85
N ASN A 96 2.26 -18.04 4.02
CA ASN A 96 3.68 -17.73 3.79
C ASN A 96 4.30 -16.70 4.73
N ASN A 97 3.85 -16.66 5.98
CA ASN A 97 4.50 -15.82 6.98
C ASN A 97 5.82 -16.43 7.48
N SER A 98 6.65 -15.60 8.10
CA SER A 98 7.99 -16.01 8.56
C SER A 98 7.98 -16.81 9.87
N ALA A 99 6.85 -16.89 10.56
CA ALA A 99 6.69 -17.73 11.73
C ALA A 99 6.45 -19.22 11.39
N GLY A 100 6.11 -19.51 10.12
CA GLY A 100 5.88 -20.90 9.66
C GLY A 100 4.60 -21.52 10.21
N THR A 101 3.60 -20.70 10.58
CA THR A 101 2.29 -21.13 11.04
C THR A 101 1.18 -20.40 10.29
N MET A 102 -0.06 -20.79 10.50
CA MET A 102 -1.21 -20.10 9.94
C MET A 102 -1.77 -19.08 10.94
N TYR A 103 -1.95 -17.85 10.50
CA TYR A 103 -2.64 -16.81 11.25
C TYR A 103 -3.90 -16.34 10.52
N PRO A 104 -4.94 -15.92 11.27
CA PRO A 104 -6.01 -15.13 10.68
C PRO A 104 -5.46 -13.77 10.19
N ASP A 105 -6.21 -13.11 9.30
CA ASP A 105 -5.87 -11.80 8.77
C ASP A 105 -6.10 -10.69 9.82
N GLN A 106 -5.24 -10.65 10.81
CA GLN A 106 -5.29 -9.73 11.96
C GLN A 106 -3.92 -9.16 12.31
N SER A 107 -2.99 -9.11 11.36
CA SER A 107 -1.62 -8.61 11.55
C SER A 107 -0.86 -9.30 12.71
N LEU A 108 -1.12 -10.60 12.92
CA LEU A 108 -0.48 -11.40 13.98
C LEU A 108 0.85 -12.00 13.53
N TYR A 109 1.10 -12.05 12.24
CA TYR A 109 2.36 -12.56 11.71
C TYR A 109 3.52 -11.57 11.89
N PRO A 110 4.78 -12.05 11.92
CA PRO A 110 5.94 -11.17 12.06
C PRO A 110 6.00 -10.12 10.93
N VAL A 111 6.28 -8.89 11.27
CA VAL A 111 6.30 -7.71 10.38
C VAL A 111 7.22 -7.87 9.17
N ASP A 112 8.23 -8.73 9.25
CA ASP A 112 9.18 -9.01 8.16
C ASP A 112 8.68 -10.06 7.16
N SER A 113 7.47 -10.60 7.35
CA SER A 113 6.93 -11.68 6.49
C SER A 113 6.72 -11.23 5.06
N VAL A 114 6.00 -10.12 4.85
CA VAL A 114 5.75 -9.58 3.51
C VAL A 114 7.06 -9.18 2.80
N PRO A 115 8.00 -8.42 3.42
CA PRO A 115 9.31 -8.15 2.83
C PRO A 115 10.08 -9.40 2.41
N LYS A 116 10.03 -10.47 3.19
CA LYS A 116 10.68 -11.75 2.84
C LYS A 116 10.08 -12.42 1.61
N VAL A 117 8.74 -12.36 1.46
CA VAL A 117 8.07 -12.91 0.27
C VAL A 117 8.38 -12.07 -0.97
N ILE A 118 8.40 -10.72 -0.88
CA ILE A 118 8.85 -9.85 -1.96
C ILE A 118 10.25 -10.28 -2.45
N THR A 119 11.18 -10.48 -1.51
CA THR A 119 12.54 -10.92 -1.84
C THR A 119 12.55 -12.28 -2.56
N ARG A 120 11.73 -13.24 -2.14
CA ARG A 120 11.60 -14.56 -2.79
C ARG A 120 11.07 -14.44 -4.21
N ILE A 121 10.03 -13.63 -4.43
CA ILE A 121 9.45 -13.39 -5.75
C ILE A 121 10.50 -12.72 -6.67
N ASN A 122 11.16 -11.67 -6.20
CA ASN A 122 12.21 -10.99 -6.96
C ASN A 122 13.38 -11.90 -7.31
N ASN A 123 13.77 -12.82 -6.43
CA ASN A 123 14.80 -13.83 -6.74
C ASN A 123 14.34 -14.78 -7.85
N ALA A 124 13.08 -15.18 -7.88
CA ALA A 124 12.52 -15.99 -8.96
C ALA A 124 12.49 -15.22 -10.29
N PHE A 125 12.10 -13.94 -10.29
CA PHE A 125 12.14 -13.08 -11.45
C PHE A 125 13.54 -12.91 -11.98
N ARG A 126 14.53 -12.62 -11.14
CA ARG A 126 15.94 -12.53 -11.53
C ARG A 126 16.43 -13.82 -12.17
N ARG A 127 16.04 -14.98 -11.61
CA ARG A 127 16.45 -16.26 -12.20
C ARG A 127 15.76 -16.53 -13.54
N ALA A 128 14.48 -16.22 -13.66
CA ALA A 128 13.76 -16.35 -14.92
C ALA A 128 14.34 -15.43 -16.00
N ASP A 129 14.63 -14.19 -15.67
CA ASP A 129 15.28 -13.22 -16.54
C ASP A 129 16.67 -13.69 -17.00
N GLN A 130 17.52 -14.19 -16.11
CA GLN A 130 18.83 -14.73 -16.46
C GLN A 130 18.75 -15.86 -17.48
N ILE A 131 17.78 -16.76 -17.32
CA ILE A 131 17.56 -17.88 -18.25
C ILE A 131 17.09 -17.35 -19.61
N GLU A 132 16.12 -16.44 -19.60
CA GLU A 132 15.60 -15.82 -20.82
C GLU A 132 16.68 -15.07 -21.57
N TRP A 133 17.46 -14.25 -20.88
CA TRP A 133 18.59 -13.50 -21.44
C TRP A 133 19.62 -14.41 -22.15
N MET A 134 19.99 -15.50 -21.49
CA MET A 134 20.92 -16.49 -22.07
C MET A 134 20.32 -17.17 -23.30
N ASN A 135 19.07 -17.61 -23.22
CA ASN A 135 18.45 -18.37 -24.31
C ASN A 135 18.11 -17.52 -25.53
N THR A 136 18.02 -16.20 -25.35
CA THR A 136 17.67 -15.25 -26.42
C THR A 136 18.89 -14.43 -26.91
N ASN A 137 20.11 -14.77 -26.48
CA ASN A 137 21.32 -14.01 -26.77
C ASN A 137 21.20 -12.50 -26.47
N GLY A 138 20.63 -12.18 -25.29
CA GLY A 138 20.49 -10.79 -24.86
C GLY A 138 19.29 -10.03 -25.43
N THR A 139 18.33 -10.73 -26.04
CA THR A 139 17.11 -10.12 -26.58
C THR A 139 15.88 -10.79 -25.94
N PRO A 140 15.58 -10.50 -24.66
CA PRO A 140 14.49 -11.17 -23.94
C PRO A 140 13.13 -10.85 -24.56
N LYS A 141 12.26 -11.85 -24.67
CA LYS A 141 10.89 -11.72 -25.16
C LYS A 141 9.91 -11.41 -24.03
N VAL A 142 10.28 -11.78 -22.81
CA VAL A 142 9.47 -11.59 -21.60
C VAL A 142 10.24 -10.72 -20.62
N ASP A 143 9.64 -9.62 -20.19
CA ASP A 143 10.13 -8.83 -19.08
C ASP A 143 9.56 -9.39 -17.77
N PHE A 144 10.36 -10.16 -17.06
CA PHE A 144 9.95 -10.80 -15.81
C PHE A 144 9.84 -9.84 -14.62
N PHE A 145 10.40 -8.64 -14.70
CA PHE A 145 10.38 -7.69 -13.58
C PHE A 145 9.04 -6.93 -13.51
N ALA A 146 7.94 -7.67 -13.30
CA ALA A 146 6.65 -7.06 -13.00
C ALA A 146 6.72 -6.30 -11.67
N PRO A 147 6.15 -5.08 -11.57
CA PRO A 147 6.07 -4.35 -10.32
C PRO A 147 5.29 -5.14 -9.26
N ILE A 148 5.81 -5.17 -8.03
CA ILE A 148 5.16 -5.82 -6.89
C ILE A 148 4.51 -4.73 -6.02
N ILE A 149 3.20 -4.83 -5.80
CA ILE A 149 2.44 -4.00 -4.88
C ILE A 149 2.20 -4.79 -3.61
N ALA A 150 2.63 -4.26 -2.47
CA ALA A 150 2.69 -4.98 -1.22
C ALA A 150 1.77 -4.41 -0.14
N ASP A 151 1.21 -5.30 0.65
CA ASP A 151 0.39 -5.00 1.81
C ASP A 151 1.27 -4.68 3.02
N ALA A 152 1.11 -3.49 3.59
CA ALA A 152 1.74 -3.08 4.84
C ALA A 152 0.76 -3.10 6.01
N GLU A 153 -0.46 -3.64 5.81
CA GLU A 153 -1.49 -3.69 6.85
C GLU A 153 -1.76 -2.28 7.41
N ALA A 154 -2.05 -2.18 8.70
CA ALA A 154 -2.14 -0.89 9.41
C ALA A 154 -0.74 -0.34 9.84
N GLY A 155 0.35 -0.83 9.27
CA GLY A 155 1.72 -0.42 9.58
C GLY A 155 2.34 -1.10 10.81
N PHE A 156 1.69 -2.10 11.40
CA PHE A 156 2.17 -2.84 12.59
C PHE A 156 2.45 -1.96 13.81
N GLY A 157 1.81 -0.81 13.90
CA GLY A 157 1.98 0.13 15.02
C GLY A 157 1.76 1.58 14.60
N GLY A 158 2.57 2.47 15.16
CA GLY A 158 2.51 3.91 14.88
C GLY A 158 3.39 4.34 13.70
N ASN A 159 3.69 5.65 13.65
CA ASN A 159 4.43 6.29 12.56
C ASN A 159 5.83 5.71 12.34
N LEU A 160 6.56 5.41 13.43
CA LEU A 160 7.91 4.83 13.35
C LEU A 160 7.87 3.40 12.79
N ASN A 161 6.84 2.63 13.14
CA ASN A 161 6.64 1.30 12.56
C ASN A 161 6.38 1.39 11.06
N ALA A 162 5.52 2.31 10.62
CA ALA A 162 5.23 2.54 9.21
C ALA A 162 6.49 2.97 8.43
N PHE A 163 7.30 3.88 9.00
CA PHE A 163 8.57 4.32 8.42
C PHE A 163 9.55 3.15 8.22
N GLU A 164 9.81 2.36 9.26
CA GLU A 164 10.75 1.24 9.17
C GLU A 164 10.23 0.11 8.28
N LEU A 165 8.94 -0.19 8.33
CA LEU A 165 8.33 -1.19 7.44
C LEU A 165 8.45 -0.78 5.97
N MET A 166 8.15 0.49 5.64
CA MET A 166 8.29 1.00 4.27
C MET A 166 9.73 0.87 3.75
N LYS A 167 10.74 1.19 4.55
CA LYS A 167 12.16 0.97 4.21
C LYS A 167 12.43 -0.50 3.90
N ARG A 168 11.89 -1.41 4.70
CA ARG A 168 12.05 -2.87 4.48
C ARG A 168 11.37 -3.34 3.21
N MET A 169 10.17 -2.84 2.91
CA MET A 169 9.47 -3.13 1.65
C MET A 169 10.28 -2.66 0.44
N ILE A 170 10.80 -1.44 0.48
CA ILE A 170 11.65 -0.87 -0.58
C ILE A 170 12.94 -1.69 -0.76
N SER A 171 13.62 -1.99 0.33
CA SER A 171 14.85 -2.80 0.29
C SER A 171 14.61 -4.21 -0.29
N ALA A 172 13.43 -4.78 -0.05
CA ALA A 172 13.01 -6.07 -0.63
C ALA A 172 12.66 -5.98 -2.13
N GLY A 173 12.41 -4.77 -2.65
CA GLY A 173 12.10 -4.52 -4.05
C GLY A 173 10.62 -4.28 -4.36
N ALA A 174 9.82 -3.81 -3.39
CA ALA A 174 8.44 -3.39 -3.63
C ALA A 174 8.38 -2.15 -4.53
N ALA A 175 7.51 -2.17 -5.53
CA ALA A 175 7.22 -1.06 -6.42
C ALA A 175 6.17 -0.11 -5.85
N GLY A 176 5.17 -0.67 -5.18
CA GLY A 176 4.11 0.03 -4.46
C GLY A 176 3.84 -0.61 -3.11
N VAL A 177 3.32 0.19 -2.18
CA VAL A 177 2.96 -0.27 -0.83
C VAL A 177 1.69 0.44 -0.40
N HIS A 178 0.73 -0.30 0.13
CA HIS A 178 -0.45 0.31 0.74
C HIS A 178 -0.43 0.19 2.26
N PHE A 179 -1.01 1.20 2.91
CA PHE A 179 -1.29 1.27 4.33
C PHE A 179 -2.77 1.54 4.55
N GLU A 180 -3.35 0.89 5.54
CA GLU A 180 -4.75 1.06 5.92
C GLU A 180 -4.91 1.83 7.23
N ASP A 181 -6.11 2.40 7.45
CA ASP A 181 -6.42 3.27 8.58
C ASP A 181 -6.99 2.55 9.82
N GLN A 182 -6.85 1.22 9.88
CA GLN A 182 -7.23 0.45 11.05
C GLN A 182 -6.24 0.62 12.23
N LEU A 183 -6.73 0.40 13.44
CA LEU A 183 -5.90 0.25 14.63
C LEU A 183 -5.12 -1.07 14.55
N ALA A 184 -3.80 -1.00 14.45
CA ALA A 184 -2.94 -2.16 14.21
C ALA A 184 -3.12 -3.30 15.22
N SER A 185 -3.34 -2.98 16.50
CA SER A 185 -3.47 -3.97 17.59
C SER A 185 -4.76 -4.78 17.58
N VAL A 186 -5.79 -4.34 16.85
CA VAL A 186 -7.09 -5.01 16.72
C VAL A 186 -7.56 -5.09 15.27
N LYS A 187 -6.61 -5.05 14.34
CA LYS A 187 -6.85 -5.13 12.90
C LYS A 187 -7.65 -6.38 12.54
N LYS A 188 -8.57 -6.23 11.60
CA LYS A 188 -9.36 -7.31 11.02
C LYS A 188 -9.27 -7.29 9.50
N CYS A 189 -9.56 -8.44 8.88
CA CYS A 189 -9.74 -8.55 7.45
C CYS A 189 -10.70 -7.47 6.93
N GLY A 190 -10.40 -6.88 5.79
CA GLY A 190 -11.21 -5.81 5.18
C GLY A 190 -12.67 -6.14 4.98
N HIS A 191 -13.01 -7.42 4.85
CA HIS A 191 -14.37 -7.93 4.63
C HIS A 191 -15.17 -8.16 5.93
N LEU A 192 -14.50 -8.15 7.09
CA LEU A 192 -15.12 -8.39 8.39
C LEU A 192 -15.67 -7.10 9.02
N GLY A 193 -16.72 -7.26 9.85
CA GLY A 193 -17.21 -6.21 10.72
C GLY A 193 -16.36 -6.05 11.98
N GLY A 194 -16.65 -4.98 12.76
CA GLY A 194 -15.98 -4.70 14.03
C GLY A 194 -14.56 -4.16 13.87
N LYS A 195 -14.23 -3.60 12.71
CA LYS A 195 -12.99 -2.86 12.47
C LYS A 195 -12.95 -1.58 13.30
N VAL A 196 -11.78 -1.26 13.83
CA VAL A 196 -11.55 -0.02 14.60
C VAL A 196 -10.60 0.87 13.80
N LEU A 197 -11.05 2.07 13.45
CA LEU A 197 -10.21 3.06 12.77
C LEU A 197 -9.34 3.82 13.77
N VAL A 198 -8.18 4.25 13.33
CA VAL A 198 -7.45 5.35 13.97
C VAL A 198 -8.06 6.69 13.52
N PRO A 199 -7.84 7.81 14.23
CA PRO A 199 -8.23 9.13 13.75
C PRO A 199 -7.64 9.40 12.36
N THR A 200 -8.37 10.12 11.52
CA THR A 200 -7.94 10.46 10.15
C THR A 200 -6.53 11.05 10.13
N GLN A 201 -6.21 11.97 11.06
CA GLN A 201 -4.90 12.59 11.13
C GLN A 201 -3.79 11.60 11.53
N GLU A 202 -4.09 10.58 12.34
CA GLU A 202 -3.10 9.54 12.65
C GLU A 202 -2.78 8.69 11.42
N ALA A 203 -3.78 8.34 10.61
CA ALA A 203 -3.55 7.65 9.35
C ALA A 203 -2.73 8.51 8.37
N VAL A 204 -3.04 9.81 8.26
CA VAL A 204 -2.24 10.79 7.48
C VAL A 204 -0.78 10.80 7.94
N GLN A 205 -0.52 10.81 9.25
CA GLN A 205 0.84 10.78 9.78
C GLN A 205 1.59 9.49 9.40
N LYS A 206 0.91 8.33 9.36
CA LYS A 206 1.52 7.08 8.88
C LYS A 206 1.88 7.17 7.39
N LEU A 207 1.01 7.76 6.56
CA LEU A 207 1.29 7.99 5.13
C LEU A 207 2.48 8.94 4.95
N ILE A 208 2.56 10.01 5.72
CA ILE A 208 3.71 10.94 5.73
C ILE A 208 4.99 10.19 6.12
N ALA A 209 4.95 9.35 7.14
CA ALA A 209 6.09 8.55 7.57
C ALA A 209 6.54 7.55 6.49
N ALA A 210 5.60 6.91 5.81
CA ALA A 210 5.89 6.02 4.68
C ALA A 210 6.50 6.79 3.49
N ARG A 211 5.98 7.99 3.16
CA ARG A 211 6.54 8.86 2.12
C ARG A 211 7.95 9.30 2.48
N LEU A 212 8.18 9.73 3.73
CA LEU A 212 9.51 10.09 4.21
C LEU A 212 10.50 8.92 4.06
N ALA A 213 10.06 7.69 4.37
CA ALA A 213 10.89 6.50 4.20
C ALA A 213 11.28 6.26 2.72
N ALA A 214 10.36 6.50 1.79
CA ALA A 214 10.63 6.40 0.35
C ALA A 214 11.61 7.49 -0.12
N ASP A 215 11.40 8.73 0.31
CA ASP A 215 12.29 9.85 -0.01
C ASP A 215 13.70 9.64 0.59
N VAL A 216 13.81 9.16 1.83
CA VAL A 216 15.09 8.79 2.45
C VAL A 216 15.77 7.66 1.68
N SER A 217 15.01 6.65 1.25
CA SER A 217 15.55 5.54 0.44
C SER A 217 15.87 5.94 -1.01
N GLY A 218 15.54 7.15 -1.44
CA GLY A 218 15.75 7.64 -2.82
C GLY A 218 14.99 6.83 -3.86
N THR A 219 13.83 6.30 -3.49
CA THR A 219 13.03 5.42 -4.35
C THR A 219 11.64 6.03 -4.54
N PRO A 220 11.16 6.22 -5.79
CA PRO A 220 9.86 6.81 -6.06
C PRO A 220 8.73 5.79 -5.87
N THR A 221 8.71 5.10 -4.73
CA THR A 221 7.73 4.06 -4.41
C THR A 221 6.31 4.59 -4.49
N ILE A 222 5.42 3.84 -5.11
CA ILE A 222 4.00 4.18 -5.18
C ILE A 222 3.38 3.94 -3.80
N LEU A 223 2.86 5.01 -3.21
CA LEU A 223 2.18 4.95 -1.91
C LEU A 223 0.67 4.95 -2.11
N ILE A 224 0.01 3.93 -1.59
CA ILE A 224 -1.44 3.76 -1.71
C ILE A 224 -2.05 3.91 -0.32
N ALA A 225 -2.98 4.84 -0.18
CA ALA A 225 -3.75 5.00 1.05
C ALA A 225 -5.05 4.20 0.95
N ARG A 226 -5.21 3.22 1.84
CA ARG A 226 -6.44 2.43 1.95
C ARG A 226 -7.27 2.94 3.13
N THR A 227 -8.58 3.09 2.93
CA THR A 227 -9.53 3.29 4.01
C THR A 227 -10.47 2.10 4.14
N ASP A 228 -10.69 1.67 5.36
CA ASP A 228 -11.64 0.63 5.75
C ASP A 228 -12.96 1.20 6.30
N ALA A 229 -13.17 2.52 6.19
CA ALA A 229 -14.27 3.24 6.79
C ALA A 229 -15.67 2.87 6.27
N ASP A 230 -15.76 2.26 5.08
CA ASP A 230 -17.03 1.78 4.52
C ASP A 230 -17.71 0.74 5.44
N ALA A 231 -16.91 -0.11 6.10
CA ALA A 231 -17.42 -1.15 6.98
C ALA A 231 -16.85 -1.07 8.43
N ALA A 232 -16.38 0.10 8.85
CA ALA A 232 -15.83 0.32 10.19
C ALA A 232 -16.68 1.30 11.00
N ASP A 233 -17.32 0.81 12.05
CA ASP A 233 -18.23 1.56 12.92
C ASP A 233 -17.59 1.99 14.24
N LEU A 234 -16.27 1.85 14.38
CA LEU A 234 -15.53 2.21 15.58
C LEU A 234 -14.31 3.08 15.23
N VAL A 235 -13.96 4.01 16.10
CA VAL A 235 -12.75 4.82 16.04
C VAL A 235 -12.13 4.98 17.43
N THR A 236 -10.82 5.10 17.50
CA THR A 236 -10.08 5.14 18.78
C THR A 236 -10.26 6.45 19.54
N SER A 237 -10.60 7.57 18.87
CA SER A 237 -10.67 8.90 19.47
C SER A 237 -11.71 9.78 18.75
N ASP A 238 -12.24 10.76 19.45
CA ASP A 238 -13.25 11.73 19.00
C ASP A 238 -12.67 13.13 18.71
N VAL A 239 -11.35 13.28 18.74
CA VAL A 239 -10.70 14.60 18.65
C VAL A 239 -10.53 15.11 17.23
N ASP A 240 -10.57 14.24 16.22
CA ASP A 240 -10.29 14.59 14.84
C ASP A 240 -11.50 15.27 14.17
N GLU A 241 -11.30 16.48 13.64
CA GLU A 241 -12.36 17.26 13.00
C GLU A 241 -12.96 16.56 11.77
N ASN A 242 -12.16 15.75 11.04
CA ASN A 242 -12.62 15.02 9.87
C ASN A 242 -13.55 13.85 10.26
N ASP A 243 -13.37 13.30 11.45
CA ASP A 243 -14.15 12.16 11.95
C ASP A 243 -15.40 12.58 12.74
N LYS A 244 -15.41 13.77 13.33
CA LYS A 244 -16.52 14.28 14.15
C LYS A 244 -17.91 14.17 13.51
N PRO A 245 -18.11 14.47 12.22
CA PRO A 245 -19.43 14.37 11.57
C PRO A 245 -20.02 12.96 11.58
N PHE A 246 -19.18 11.94 11.72
CA PHE A 246 -19.57 10.54 11.69
C PHE A 246 -19.76 9.93 13.09
N LEU A 247 -19.34 10.61 14.16
CA LEU A 247 -19.48 10.10 15.53
C LEU A 247 -20.94 10.09 15.98
N THR A 248 -21.33 9.01 16.68
CA THR A 248 -22.69 8.88 17.22
C THR A 248 -22.84 9.45 18.64
N GLY A 249 -21.74 9.71 19.33
CA GLY A 249 -21.70 10.10 20.74
C GLY A 249 -21.69 8.91 21.70
N GLU A 250 -21.79 7.67 21.20
CA GLU A 250 -21.76 6.45 22.01
C GLU A 250 -20.34 5.88 22.09
N ARG A 251 -20.09 5.06 23.10
CA ARG A 251 -18.84 4.33 23.30
C ARG A 251 -19.08 2.84 23.57
N THR A 252 -18.12 2.03 23.20
CA THR A 252 -18.10 0.61 23.58
C THR A 252 -17.58 0.44 25.01
N SER A 253 -17.72 -0.77 25.56
CA SER A 253 -17.16 -1.12 26.89
C SER A 253 -15.63 -1.04 26.92
N GLU A 254 -14.97 -1.26 25.77
CA GLU A 254 -13.52 -1.14 25.60
C GLU A 254 -13.05 0.32 25.48
N GLY A 255 -14.02 1.26 25.34
CA GLY A 255 -13.75 2.69 25.28
C GLY A 255 -13.61 3.27 23.88
N PHE A 256 -13.82 2.49 22.81
CA PHE A 256 -13.85 3.00 21.43
C PHE A 256 -15.11 3.85 21.20
N PHE A 257 -14.99 4.85 20.36
CA PHE A 257 -16.12 5.68 19.95
C PHE A 257 -16.85 5.02 18.79
N ARG A 258 -18.18 5.06 18.81
CA ARG A 258 -19.00 4.58 17.70
C ARG A 258 -19.07 5.62 16.61
N SER A 259 -18.94 5.13 15.38
CA SER A 259 -18.96 5.92 14.15
C SER A 259 -20.02 5.37 13.20
N LYS A 260 -20.50 6.21 12.27
CA LYS A 260 -21.37 5.81 11.17
C LYS A 260 -20.49 5.31 10.04
N ALA A 261 -20.37 3.99 9.93
CA ALA A 261 -19.72 3.35 8.79
C ALA A 261 -20.43 3.71 7.48
N GLY A 262 -19.73 3.63 6.37
CA GLY A 262 -20.30 3.81 5.05
C GLY A 262 -19.49 4.70 4.12
N LEU A 263 -19.99 4.82 2.90
CA LEU A 263 -19.30 5.50 1.81
C LEU A 263 -18.95 6.97 2.11
N ASP A 264 -19.83 7.70 2.80
CA ASP A 264 -19.58 9.12 3.15
C ASP A 264 -18.35 9.27 4.05
N GLN A 265 -18.20 8.39 5.07
CA GLN A 265 -17.02 8.36 5.91
C GLN A 265 -15.77 7.97 5.12
N ALA A 266 -15.88 6.98 4.23
CA ALA A 266 -14.78 6.56 3.37
C ALA A 266 -14.34 7.68 2.41
N ILE A 267 -15.28 8.43 1.83
CA ILE A 267 -14.99 9.59 0.97
C ILE A 267 -14.28 10.69 1.76
N ALA A 268 -14.77 11.05 2.96
CA ALA A 268 -14.14 12.09 3.77
C ALA A 268 -12.68 11.73 4.11
N ARG A 269 -12.41 10.46 4.45
CA ARG A 269 -11.04 9.98 4.70
C ARG A 269 -10.21 9.93 3.42
N GLY A 270 -10.77 9.43 2.31
CA GLY A 270 -10.09 9.40 1.01
C GLY A 270 -9.62 10.79 0.55
N LEU A 271 -10.45 11.81 0.71
CA LEU A 271 -10.10 13.20 0.43
C LEU A 271 -8.95 13.71 1.32
N ALA A 272 -8.95 13.33 2.61
CA ALA A 272 -7.88 13.68 3.54
C ALA A 272 -6.54 12.98 3.19
N TYR A 273 -6.59 11.78 2.63
CA TYR A 273 -5.39 10.98 2.29
C TYR A 273 -4.79 11.35 0.92
N ALA A 274 -5.62 11.81 -0.01
CA ALA A 274 -5.20 12.11 -1.38
C ALA A 274 -3.94 12.99 -1.48
N PRO A 275 -3.76 14.07 -0.68
CA PRO A 275 -2.57 14.90 -0.75
C PRO A 275 -1.27 14.19 -0.30
N TYR A 276 -1.35 13.04 0.33
CA TYR A 276 -0.21 12.33 0.95
C TYR A 276 0.07 10.98 0.30
N SER A 277 -0.69 10.61 -0.74
CA SER A 277 -0.56 9.32 -1.43
C SER A 277 -0.51 9.51 -2.96
N ASP A 278 -0.17 8.45 -3.68
CA ASP A 278 -0.24 8.41 -5.15
C ASP A 278 -1.59 7.83 -5.60
N LEU A 279 -2.15 6.90 -4.84
CA LEU A 279 -3.48 6.32 -5.06
C LEU A 279 -4.28 6.30 -3.77
N VAL A 280 -5.60 6.32 -3.92
CA VAL A 280 -6.55 6.07 -2.82
C VAL A 280 -7.37 4.82 -3.13
N TRP A 281 -7.62 4.03 -2.09
CA TRP A 281 -8.38 2.78 -2.15
C TRP A 281 -9.44 2.77 -1.04
N CYS A 282 -10.70 2.60 -1.42
CA CYS A 282 -11.79 2.29 -0.50
C CYS A 282 -11.98 0.77 -0.46
N GLU A 283 -11.72 0.16 0.69
CA GLU A 283 -12.00 -1.26 0.88
C GLU A 283 -13.49 -1.49 1.06
N THR A 284 -14.04 -2.45 0.31
CA THR A 284 -15.46 -2.81 0.34
C THR A 284 -15.63 -4.30 0.62
N SER A 285 -16.70 -4.65 1.33
CA SER A 285 -17.00 -6.05 1.66
C SER A 285 -17.54 -6.84 0.47
N LYS A 286 -18.13 -6.16 -0.53
CA LYS A 286 -18.63 -6.74 -1.77
C LYS A 286 -18.34 -5.79 -2.92
N PRO A 287 -18.00 -6.31 -4.11
CA PRO A 287 -17.84 -5.47 -5.28
C PRO A 287 -19.17 -4.79 -5.64
N ASP A 288 -19.17 -3.47 -5.69
CA ASP A 288 -20.32 -2.65 -6.09
C ASP A 288 -19.82 -1.53 -7.01
N LEU A 289 -20.26 -1.57 -8.27
CA LEU A 289 -19.81 -0.64 -9.30
C LEU A 289 -20.32 0.79 -9.04
N GLU A 290 -21.57 0.94 -8.58
CA GLU A 290 -22.15 2.25 -8.31
C GLU A 290 -21.50 2.91 -7.09
N GLN A 291 -21.20 2.14 -6.06
CA GLN A 291 -20.44 2.61 -4.91
C GLN A 291 -19.02 3.02 -5.33
N ALA A 292 -18.33 2.20 -6.10
CA ALA A 292 -16.99 2.50 -6.61
C ALA A 292 -16.96 3.77 -7.47
N LYS A 293 -17.96 3.95 -8.32
CA LYS A 293 -18.13 5.14 -9.16
C LYS A 293 -18.38 6.39 -8.31
N THR A 294 -19.29 6.31 -7.34
CA THR A 294 -19.59 7.43 -6.43
C THR A 294 -18.34 7.86 -5.66
N PHE A 295 -17.58 6.89 -5.12
CA PHE A 295 -16.31 7.17 -4.47
C PHE A 295 -15.32 7.85 -5.42
N ALA A 296 -15.15 7.29 -6.62
CA ALA A 296 -14.23 7.81 -7.62
C ALA A 296 -14.57 9.24 -8.04
N GLU A 297 -15.84 9.54 -8.33
CA GLU A 297 -16.31 10.86 -8.69
C GLU A 297 -16.07 11.89 -7.59
N ALA A 298 -16.33 11.51 -6.33
CA ALA A 298 -16.10 12.38 -5.18
C ALA A 298 -14.61 12.71 -5.00
N ILE A 299 -13.73 11.72 -5.07
CA ILE A 299 -12.28 11.95 -4.96
C ILE A 299 -11.76 12.76 -6.15
N LYS A 300 -12.13 12.39 -7.39
CA LYS A 300 -11.64 13.05 -8.60
C LYS A 300 -12.11 14.48 -8.76
N LYS A 301 -13.20 14.87 -8.14
CA LYS A 301 -13.71 16.24 -8.14
C LYS A 301 -12.71 17.22 -7.50
N ASP A 302 -12.12 16.85 -6.38
CA ASP A 302 -11.21 17.71 -5.62
C ASP A 302 -9.73 17.38 -5.90
N HIS A 303 -9.45 16.13 -6.30
CA HIS A 303 -8.11 15.62 -6.62
C HIS A 303 -8.10 14.89 -7.96
N PRO A 304 -8.23 15.61 -9.09
CA PRO A 304 -8.35 14.98 -10.43
C PRO A 304 -7.12 14.16 -10.82
N GLU A 305 -5.95 14.48 -10.28
CA GLU A 305 -4.68 13.80 -10.55
C GLU A 305 -4.49 12.51 -9.78
N ILE A 306 -5.20 12.31 -8.65
CA ILE A 306 -5.00 11.11 -7.81
C ILE A 306 -5.49 9.86 -8.55
N MET A 307 -4.73 8.77 -8.46
CA MET A 307 -5.14 7.49 -9.02
C MET A 307 -5.95 6.69 -7.99
N LEU A 308 -6.69 5.70 -8.46
CA LEU A 308 -7.56 4.90 -7.61
C LEU A 308 -7.21 3.43 -7.73
N ALA A 309 -7.39 2.70 -6.64
CA ALA A 309 -7.31 1.25 -6.61
C ALA A 309 -8.66 0.66 -6.14
N TYR A 310 -8.99 -0.52 -6.65
CA TYR A 310 -10.20 -1.23 -6.28
C TYR A 310 -9.91 -2.72 -6.10
N ASN A 311 -10.58 -3.34 -5.14
CA ASN A 311 -10.48 -4.77 -4.86
C ASN A 311 -11.66 -5.51 -5.49
N CYS A 312 -11.35 -6.42 -6.42
CA CYS A 312 -12.31 -7.34 -7.05
C CYS A 312 -11.98 -8.78 -6.66
N SER A 313 -11.65 -9.05 -5.39
CA SER A 313 -11.30 -10.41 -4.95
C SER A 313 -12.44 -11.37 -5.22
N PRO A 314 -12.21 -12.53 -5.90
CA PRO A 314 -13.23 -13.54 -6.10
C PRO A 314 -13.69 -14.17 -4.78
N CYS A 315 -12.92 -14.12 -3.73
CA CYS A 315 -13.34 -14.56 -2.38
C CYS A 315 -14.55 -13.80 -1.85
N LEU A 316 -14.77 -12.56 -2.31
CA LEU A 316 -15.94 -11.77 -1.97
C LEU A 316 -17.24 -12.32 -2.59
N LEU A 317 -17.13 -13.06 -3.68
CA LEU A 317 -18.29 -13.63 -4.40
C LEU A 317 -18.64 -15.02 -3.90
N TYR A 318 -17.69 -15.73 -3.31
CA TYR A 318 -17.82 -17.08 -2.81
C TYR A 318 -17.44 -17.11 -1.34
N THR A 319 -18.40 -16.91 -0.47
CA THR A 319 -18.24 -16.88 1.00
C THR A 319 -17.78 -18.20 1.60
N SER A 320 -17.40 -19.16 0.81
CA SER A 320 -16.99 -20.50 1.24
C SER A 320 -15.49 -20.77 1.13
N ASP A 321 -14.65 -19.75 1.03
CA ASP A 321 -13.22 -19.99 1.22
C ASP A 321 -12.99 -20.33 2.69
N ALA A 322 -12.49 -21.54 2.92
CA ALA A 322 -12.16 -22.03 4.25
C ALA A 322 -11.18 -21.13 5.04
N ALA A 323 -10.48 -20.20 4.36
CA ALA A 323 -9.66 -19.20 4.99
C ALA A 323 -10.51 -18.04 5.54
N ASP A 324 -11.55 -17.60 4.83
CA ASP A 324 -12.47 -16.56 5.31
C ASP A 324 -13.31 -17.06 6.49
N ASP A 325 -13.79 -18.32 6.43
CA ASP A 325 -14.52 -18.96 7.53
C ASP A 325 -13.65 -19.19 8.78
N ARG A 326 -12.33 -19.20 8.64
CA ARG A 326 -11.38 -19.34 9.75
C ARG A 326 -10.84 -18.01 10.28
N CYS A 327 -11.08 -16.92 9.58
CA CYS A 327 -10.76 -15.58 10.03
C CYS A 327 -11.84 -15.01 10.98
N CYS A 328 -12.95 -15.71 11.18
CA CYS A 328 -14.03 -15.35 12.10
C CYS A 328 -13.75 -15.79 13.53
#